data_5b6a34bdd18d70456c667c2290c3545d
#
_entry.id   5b6a34bdd18d70456c667c2290c3545d
#
_cell.length_a   1.000
_cell.length_b   1.000
_cell.length_c   1.000
_cell.angle_alpha   90.00
_cell.angle_beta   90.00
_cell.angle_gamma   90.00
#
_symmetry.space_group_name_H-M   'P 1'
#
loop_
_entity.id
_entity.type
_entity.pdbx_description
1 polymer ?
#
loop_
_entity_poly.entity_id
_entity_poly.type
_entity_poly.pdbx_seq_one_letter_code
_entity_poly.pdbx_strand_id
1 'polypeptide(L)' 'MVNLISLGRHPVNSLQVGQMIRFQSRCFVQEMVLTIRRLQWLKDKVVISGDEANDVVLSVYDWVELVQEEKEAV' A
#
# COMPACT_ATOMS: atom_id res chain seq x y z
N MET A 1 -13.97 8.49 -12.86
CA MET A 1 -13.69 7.51 -11.79
C MET A 1 -12.57 6.59 -12.25
N VAL A 2 -11.50 6.51 -11.48
CA VAL A 2 -10.35 5.67 -11.85
C VAL A 2 -10.59 4.27 -11.30
N ASN A 3 -10.52 3.27 -12.17
CA ASN A 3 -10.59 1.88 -11.77
C ASN A 3 -9.21 1.40 -11.34
N LEU A 4 -9.18 0.58 -10.30
CA LEU A 4 -7.95 -0.04 -9.84
C LEU A 4 -7.91 -1.49 -10.30
N ILE A 5 -6.75 -1.89 -10.81
CA ILE A 5 -6.50 -3.27 -11.23
C ILE A 5 -5.64 -3.93 -10.17
N SER A 6 -6.07 -5.10 -9.68
CA SER A 6 -5.27 -5.87 -8.73
C SER A 6 -4.11 -6.54 -9.43
N LEU A 7 -2.92 -6.39 -8.86
CA LEU A 7 -1.70 -7.06 -9.32
C LEU A 7 -1.37 -8.28 -8.43
N GLY A 8 -2.30 -8.65 -7.54
CA GLY A 8 -2.12 -9.75 -6.63
C GLY A 8 -1.58 -9.32 -5.27
N ARG A 9 -1.47 -10.29 -4.36
CA ARG A 9 -0.99 -10.04 -3.01
C ARG A 9 0.51 -10.23 -2.96
N HIS A 10 1.18 -9.32 -2.24
CA HIS A 10 2.62 -9.34 -2.09
C HIS A 10 3.01 -9.17 -0.62
N PRO A 11 4.10 -9.79 -0.18
CA PRO A 11 4.56 -9.59 1.19
C PRO A 11 5.02 -8.16 1.41
N VAL A 12 4.75 -7.63 2.59
CA VAL A 12 5.11 -6.26 2.95
C VAL A 12 6.61 -6.03 2.80
N ASN A 13 7.43 -7.03 3.08
CA ASN A 13 8.88 -6.90 3.00
C ASN A 13 9.42 -6.73 1.57
N SER A 14 8.58 -6.86 0.55
CA SER A 14 8.97 -6.67 -0.86
C SER A 14 8.50 -5.34 -1.44
N LEU A 15 7.91 -4.47 -0.63
CA LEU A 15 7.35 -3.21 -1.11
C LEU A 15 8.44 -2.22 -1.48
N GLN A 16 8.14 -1.38 -2.47
CA GLN A 16 9.05 -0.35 -2.98
C GLN A 16 8.30 0.96 -3.14
N VAL A 17 9.05 2.05 -3.04
CA VAL A 17 8.53 3.40 -3.30
C VAL A 17 7.98 3.47 -4.73
N GLY A 18 6.83 4.10 -4.89
CA GLY A 18 6.15 4.23 -6.17
C GLY A 18 5.02 3.23 -6.37
N GLN A 19 5.00 2.14 -5.61
CA GLN A 19 3.91 1.18 -5.69
C GLN A 19 2.65 1.71 -5.02
N MET A 20 1.51 1.28 -5.51
CA MET A 20 0.21 1.57 -4.90
C MET A 20 -0.30 0.29 -4.24
N ILE A 21 -0.70 0.41 -2.98
CA ILE A 21 -1.17 -0.73 -2.21
C ILE A 21 -2.59 -0.50 -1.70
N ARG A 22 -3.33 -1.59 -1.57
CA ARG A 22 -4.65 -1.63 -0.95
C ARG A 22 -4.58 -2.57 0.25
N PHE A 23 -5.03 -2.09 1.39
CA PHE A 23 -4.98 -2.87 2.63
C PHE A 23 -6.12 -2.45 3.55
N GLN A 24 -6.42 -3.31 4.52
CA GLN A 24 -7.39 -3.01 5.54
C GLN A 24 -6.67 -2.71 6.85
N SER A 25 -6.88 -1.50 7.35
CA SER A 25 -6.31 -1.09 8.63
C SER A 25 -7.09 -1.74 9.77
N ARG A 26 -6.39 -2.16 10.82
CA ARG A 26 -7.01 -2.70 12.03
C ARG A 26 -7.88 -1.67 12.75
N CYS A 27 -7.59 -0.40 12.56
CA CYS A 27 -8.32 0.70 13.22
C CYS A 27 -9.54 1.16 12.44
N PHE A 28 -9.65 0.77 11.17
CA PHE A 28 -10.75 1.21 10.30
C PHE A 28 -11.35 0.01 9.60
N VAL A 29 -12.67 -0.01 9.51
CA VAL A 29 -13.39 -1.08 8.79
C VAL A 29 -13.22 -0.95 7.28
N GLN A 30 -12.81 0.21 6.81
CA GLN A 30 -12.69 0.49 5.39
C GLN A 30 -11.31 0.14 4.85
N GLU A 31 -11.29 -0.34 3.61
CA GLU A 31 -10.05 -0.53 2.89
C GLU A 31 -9.39 0.81 2.59
N MET A 32 -8.08 0.83 2.71
CA MET A 32 -7.28 2.00 2.40
C MET A 32 -6.43 1.72 1.16
N VAL A 33 -6.31 2.73 0.31
CA VAL A 33 -5.43 2.68 -0.87
C VAL A 33 -4.46 3.85 -0.74
N LEU A 34 -3.18 3.57 -0.89
CA LEU A 34 -2.17 4.63 -0.88
C LEU A 34 -1.06 4.32 -1.86
N THR A 35 -0.45 5.39 -2.39
CA THR A 35 0.78 5.30 -3.17
C THR A 35 1.95 5.50 -2.24
N ILE A 36 2.90 4.56 -2.24
CA ILE A 36 4.05 4.61 -1.34
C ILE A 36 5.01 5.70 -1.81
N ARG A 37 5.24 6.68 -0.94
CA ARG A 37 6.20 7.76 -1.19
C ARG A 37 7.48 7.57 -0.38
N ARG A 38 7.38 6.94 0.79
CA ARG A 38 8.50 6.71 1.66
C ARG A 38 8.30 5.42 2.45
N LEU A 39 9.36 4.68 2.64
CA LEU A 39 9.38 3.47 3.47
C LEU A 39 10.46 3.63 4.53
N GLN A 40 10.09 3.41 5.78
CA GLN A 40 11.03 3.37 6.89
C GLN A 40 10.98 1.99 7.52
N TRP A 41 12.03 1.21 7.31
CA TRP A 41 12.10 -0.16 7.80
C TRP A 41 12.59 -0.18 9.23
N LEU A 42 11.80 -0.81 10.10
CA LEU A 42 12.15 -1.12 11.47
C LEU A 42 12.37 -2.63 11.58
N LYS A 43 12.69 -3.10 12.78
CA LYS A 43 13.06 -4.50 12.96
C LYS A 43 11.99 -5.50 12.46
N ASP A 44 10.74 -5.27 12.81
CA ASP A 44 9.62 -6.15 12.48
C ASP A 44 8.44 -5.40 11.84
N LYS A 45 8.62 -4.12 11.56
CA LYS A 45 7.57 -3.25 11.06
C LYS A 45 8.12 -2.36 9.96
N VAL A 46 7.22 -1.79 9.19
CA VAL A 46 7.58 -0.75 8.23
C VAL A 46 6.59 0.41 8.40
N VAL A 47 7.12 1.62 8.41
CA VAL A 47 6.32 2.84 8.38
C VAL A 47 6.21 3.28 6.93
N ILE A 48 4.99 3.35 6.44
CA ILE A 48 4.71 3.68 5.05
C ILE A 48 4.08 5.06 5.01
N SER A 49 4.70 5.97 4.29
CA SER A 49 4.18 7.31 4.08
C SER A 49 3.67 7.43 2.66
N GLY A 50 2.46 7.95 2.51
CA GLY A 50 1.84 8.24 1.23
C GLY A 50 1.66 9.73 1.01
N ASP A 51 0.74 10.08 0.12
CA ASP A 51 0.42 11.49 -0.17
C ASP A 51 -0.39 12.16 0.94
N GLU A 52 -1.02 11.39 1.80
CA GLU A 52 -1.79 11.90 2.92
C GLU A 52 -0.92 12.07 4.16
N ALA A 53 -1.40 12.87 5.11
CA ALA A 53 -0.62 13.28 6.27
C ALA A 53 -0.33 12.16 7.27
N ASN A 54 -1.08 11.07 7.24
CA ASN A 54 -0.97 10.01 8.22
C ASN A 54 -0.11 8.85 7.69
N ASP A 55 0.88 8.47 8.49
CA ASP A 55 1.69 7.30 8.19
C ASP A 55 0.96 6.02 8.60
N VAL A 56 1.26 4.94 7.89
CA VAL A 56 0.71 3.62 8.16
C VAL A 56 1.84 2.71 8.62
N VAL A 57 1.59 1.97 9.70
CA VAL A 57 2.56 0.99 10.22
C VAL A 57 2.02 -0.41 9.96
N LEU A 58 2.80 -1.21 9.24
CA LEU A 58 2.48 -2.60 8.93
C LEU A 58 3.58 -3.52 9.43
N SER A 59 3.20 -4.74 9.79
CA SER A 59 4.17 -5.79 10.10
C SER A 59 4.86 -6.24 8.81
N VAL A 60 6.17 -6.49 8.88
CA VAL A 60 6.92 -7.00 7.73
C VAL A 60 6.48 -8.41 7.32
N TYR A 61 5.75 -9.10 8.18
CA TYR A 61 5.21 -10.45 7.89
C TYR A 61 3.82 -10.43 7.26
N ASP A 62 3.21 -9.25 7.15
CA ASP A 62 1.89 -9.11 6.54
C ASP A 62 1.97 -9.15 5.02
N TRP A 63 0.80 -9.30 4.41
CA TRP A 63 0.62 -9.26 2.97
C TRP A 63 -0.34 -8.14 2.62
N VAL A 64 -0.08 -7.48 1.52
CA VAL A 64 -0.95 -6.42 0.99
C VAL A 64 -1.23 -6.70 -0.47
N GLU A 65 -2.29 -6.09 -0.99
CA GLU A 65 -2.61 -6.18 -2.40
C GLU A 65 -1.94 -5.02 -3.13
N LEU A 66 -1.18 -5.34 -4.18
CA LEU A 66 -0.70 -4.32 -5.09
C LEU A 66 -1.80 -4.00 -6.09
N VAL A 67 -1.97 -2.72 -6.37
CA VAL A 67 -2.94 -2.25 -7.35
C VAL A 67 -2.28 -1.23 -8.26
N GLN A 68 -2.89 -1.00 -9.40
CA GLN A 68 -2.49 0.08 -10.30
C GLN A 68 -3.73 0.72 -10.90
N GLU A 69 -3.60 1.97 -11.29
CA GLU A 69 -4.67 2.66 -11.99
C GLU A 69 -4.79 2.12 -13.40
N GLU A 70 -6.02 1.83 -13.82
CA GLU A 70 -6.31 1.47 -15.19
C GLU A 70 -6.16 2.70 -16.06
N LYS A 71 -5.23 2.62 -17.02
CA LYS A 71 -5.11 3.67 -18.02
C LYS A 71 -6.09 3.41 -19.12
N GLU A 72 -6.99 4.37 -19.37
CA GLU A 72 -7.83 4.30 -20.54
C GLU A 72 -6.94 4.37 -21.77
N ALA A 73 -7.10 3.39 -22.65
CA ALA A 73 -6.47 3.44 -23.97
C ALA A 73 -7.15 4.55 -24.77
N VAL A 74 -6.38 5.54 -25.12
CA VAL A 74 -6.85 6.63 -25.97
C VAL A 74 -6.73 6.21 -27.43
#